data_fde328948ac665c3f98c001c71bc860d
#
_entry.id   fde328948ac665c3f98c001c71bc860d
#
_cell.length_a   1.000
_cell.length_b   1.000
_cell.length_c   1.000
_cell.angle_alpha   90.00
_cell.angle_beta   90.00
_cell.angle_gamma   90.00
#
_symmetry.space_group_name_H-M   'P 1'
#
loop_
_entity.id
_entity.type
_entity.pdbx_description
1 polymer ?
#
loop_
_entity_poly.entity_id
_entity_poly.type
_entity_poly.pdbx_seq_one_letter_code
_entity_poly.pdbx_strand_id
1 'polypeptide(L)'
;MSIGERVRLDDLPLRESLRGKSAYGAPQLDVPVRLNTNENPHPPSRALIDDAAEAVRAIAVALHRYPDRDAHALRRDLAGYLSRATGVLVGVENVWAANGSNEILQQLLQAFGGPGRSALGFVPSYSMHPIIADGTQTRWVEALRAPDFSLDVDAAVVAIRRDRPDVVFVTSPNNPTGQSVPLADLRRLLDAMPHGVLILDEAYAEFSAQPSAITLIEEYPARLIVSRTMSKAFAFAGGRLGYLVAAPAVIEAVLLVRLPYHLSVLTQAAACAALRHADETLASVAALVAERERVCAVLGDMGFRVVPSDANFVLFGEFADAPAAWRHYLDDGVLIRDVGIPGFLRVTIGLPEENDAFLAASEKLAVTELALRAGPEPQGAP
;
A
#
# COMPACT_ATOMS: atom_id res chain seq x y z
N MET A 1 23.66 -27.21 22.06
CA MET A 1 22.56 -27.23 21.09
C MET A 1 21.52 -26.23 21.57
N SER A 2 21.11 -25.31 20.69
CA SER A 2 20.06 -24.35 21.04
C SER A 2 18.70 -25.05 21.17
N ILE A 3 17.79 -24.42 21.94
CA ILE A 3 16.43 -24.95 22.11
C ILE A 3 15.75 -25.03 20.71
N GLY A 4 15.29 -26.21 20.33
CA GLY A 4 14.49 -26.40 19.11
C GLY A 4 15.26 -26.66 17.82
N GLU A 5 16.58 -26.80 17.82
CA GLU A 5 17.43 -26.98 16.64
C GLU A 5 17.08 -28.20 15.73
N ARG A 6 16.25 -29.13 16.24
CA ARG A 6 15.81 -30.33 15.51
C ARG A 6 14.36 -30.31 15.03
N VAL A 7 13.58 -29.27 15.41
CA VAL A 7 12.16 -29.16 15.04
C VAL A 7 12.03 -28.29 13.80
N ARG A 8 11.44 -28.82 12.75
CA ARG A 8 11.15 -28.08 11.50
C ARG A 8 9.72 -27.58 11.50
N LEU A 9 9.40 -26.62 10.63
CA LEU A 9 8.08 -26.04 10.49
C LEU A 9 7.00 -27.12 10.26
N ASP A 10 7.31 -28.13 9.44
CA ASP A 10 6.41 -29.23 9.10
C ASP A 10 6.14 -30.19 10.29
N ASP A 11 7.00 -30.17 11.31
CA ASP A 11 6.82 -30.97 12.53
C ASP A 11 5.78 -30.35 13.48
N LEU A 12 5.37 -29.08 13.22
CA LEU A 12 4.41 -28.37 14.06
C LEU A 12 2.96 -28.68 13.65
N PRO A 13 1.98 -28.66 14.58
CA PRO A 13 0.57 -28.87 14.28
C PRO A 13 -0.06 -27.62 13.66
N LEU A 14 0.48 -27.17 12.52
CA LEU A 14 -0.04 -26.02 11.79
C LEU A 14 -1.41 -26.32 11.18
N ARG A 15 -2.23 -25.26 11.07
CA ARG A 15 -3.44 -25.31 10.25
C ARG A 15 -3.08 -25.70 8.82
N GLU A 16 -3.92 -26.53 8.19
CA GLU A 16 -3.69 -27.00 6.82
C GLU A 16 -3.47 -25.84 5.83
N SER A 17 -4.25 -24.77 5.97
CA SER A 17 -4.13 -23.58 5.13
C SER A 17 -2.78 -22.84 5.22
N LEU A 18 -1.94 -23.13 6.20
CA LEU A 18 -0.62 -22.51 6.37
C LEU A 18 0.54 -23.43 5.92
N ARG A 19 0.26 -24.72 5.66
CA ARG A 19 1.30 -25.65 5.22
C ARG A 19 1.82 -25.29 3.84
N GLY A 20 3.15 -25.41 3.65
CA GLY A 20 3.83 -25.09 2.39
C GLY A 20 3.91 -23.59 2.06
N LYS A 21 3.43 -22.69 2.93
CA LYS A 21 3.56 -21.25 2.72
C LYS A 21 4.88 -20.72 3.26
N SER A 22 5.40 -19.68 2.60
CA SER A 22 6.56 -18.91 3.05
C SER A 22 6.13 -17.58 3.67
N ALA A 23 6.94 -17.08 4.62
CA ALA A 23 6.71 -15.77 5.22
C ALA A 23 6.85 -14.67 4.15
N TYR A 24 5.89 -13.73 4.12
CA TYR A 24 5.99 -12.54 3.28
C TYR A 24 7.05 -11.58 3.83
N GLY A 25 7.86 -11.03 2.93
CA GLY A 25 8.84 -10.00 3.26
C GLY A 25 9.42 -9.37 2.00
N ALA A 26 9.71 -8.07 2.07
CA ALA A 26 10.55 -7.42 1.08
C ALA A 26 12.02 -7.74 1.39
N PRO A 27 12.91 -7.92 0.39
CA PRO A 27 14.34 -8.03 0.64
C PRO A 27 14.85 -6.80 1.43
N GLN A 28 15.64 -7.07 2.47
CA GLN A 28 16.34 -6.05 3.25
C GLN A 28 17.84 -6.30 3.07
N LEU A 29 18.42 -5.66 2.07
CA LEU A 29 19.82 -5.80 1.70
C LEU A 29 20.55 -4.49 2.00
N ASP A 30 21.80 -4.61 2.40
CA ASP A 30 22.67 -3.45 2.63
C ASP A 30 23.30 -3.01 1.31
N VAL A 31 22.66 -2.08 0.64
CA VAL A 31 23.06 -1.52 -0.65
C VAL A 31 22.95 0.01 -0.61
N PRO A 32 23.71 0.73 -1.45
CA PRO A 32 23.70 2.18 -1.48
C PRO A 32 22.34 2.82 -1.75
N VAL A 33 21.55 2.26 -2.67
CA VAL A 33 20.26 2.82 -3.10
C VAL A 33 19.13 1.81 -2.89
N ARG A 34 18.14 2.18 -2.06
CA ARG A 34 17.03 1.28 -1.67
C ARG A 34 15.68 1.84 -2.13
N LEU A 35 15.20 1.36 -3.27
CA LEU A 35 13.96 1.81 -3.92
C LEU A 35 12.91 0.67 -4.04
N ASN A 36 12.78 -0.19 -3.01
CA ASN A 36 11.98 -1.41 -3.08
C ASN A 36 10.70 -1.44 -2.22
N THR A 37 10.54 -0.52 -1.24
CA THR A 37 9.48 -0.60 -0.21
C THR A 37 8.49 0.55 -0.22
N ASN A 38 8.55 1.44 -1.20
CA ASN A 38 7.65 2.59 -1.37
C ASN A 38 7.66 3.52 -0.13
N GLU A 39 8.83 3.71 0.46
CA GLU A 39 9.01 4.69 1.54
C GLU A 39 9.13 6.09 0.97
N ASN A 40 8.81 7.11 1.76
CA ASN A 40 9.16 8.49 1.44
C ASN A 40 10.66 8.69 1.78
N PRO A 41 11.51 9.06 0.82
CA PRO A 41 12.95 9.20 1.04
C PRO A 41 13.33 10.47 1.82
N HIS A 42 12.41 11.43 1.93
CA HIS A 42 12.67 12.68 2.65
C HIS A 42 12.61 12.44 4.17
N PRO A 43 13.69 12.74 4.92
CA PRO A 43 13.63 12.67 6.36
C PRO A 43 12.66 13.74 6.90
N PRO A 44 12.09 13.52 8.11
CA PRO A 44 11.29 14.54 8.78
C PRO A 44 12.08 15.82 8.99
N SER A 45 11.43 16.98 8.95
CA SER A 45 12.04 18.26 9.24
C SER A 45 12.56 18.34 10.67
N ARG A 46 13.50 19.25 10.91
CA ARG A 46 14.03 19.49 12.27
C ARG A 46 12.90 19.88 13.24
N ALA A 47 11.95 20.71 12.80
CA ALA A 47 10.81 21.13 13.60
C ALA A 47 9.92 19.95 13.99
N LEU A 48 9.62 19.05 13.04
CA LEU A 48 8.85 17.83 13.30
C LEU A 48 9.61 16.89 14.26
N ILE A 49 10.92 16.71 14.07
CA ILE A 49 11.76 15.88 14.96
C ILE A 49 11.72 16.40 16.39
N ASP A 50 11.90 17.70 16.59
CA ASP A 50 11.92 18.33 17.90
C ASP A 50 10.53 18.27 18.58
N ASP A 51 9.44 18.50 17.84
CA ASP A 51 8.06 18.38 18.34
C ASP A 51 7.71 16.94 18.72
N ALA A 52 8.06 15.97 17.88
CA ALA A 52 7.85 14.56 18.17
C ALA A 52 8.65 14.08 19.39
N ALA A 53 9.91 14.52 19.53
CA ALA A 53 10.74 14.22 20.68
C ALA A 53 10.17 14.80 21.97
N GLU A 54 9.64 16.04 21.95
CA GLU A 54 9.00 16.66 23.09
C GLU A 54 7.69 15.97 23.46
N ALA A 55 6.85 15.64 22.47
CA ALA A 55 5.62 14.88 22.68
C ALA A 55 5.92 13.52 23.37
N VAL A 56 6.95 12.80 22.91
CA VAL A 56 7.38 11.53 23.53
C VAL A 56 7.92 11.75 24.93
N ARG A 57 8.71 12.80 25.17
CA ARG A 57 9.23 13.14 26.51
C ARG A 57 8.10 13.42 27.48
N ALA A 58 7.10 14.18 27.07
CA ALA A 58 5.96 14.55 27.91
C ALA A 58 5.16 13.34 28.41
N ILE A 59 5.05 12.28 27.58
CA ILE A 59 4.30 11.07 27.96
C ILE A 59 5.18 9.99 28.63
N ALA A 60 6.51 10.12 28.59
CA ALA A 60 7.43 9.09 29.12
C ALA A 60 7.18 8.77 30.60
N VAL A 61 6.79 9.77 31.39
CA VAL A 61 6.45 9.60 32.82
C VAL A 61 5.25 8.67 33.05
N ALA A 62 4.38 8.51 32.04
CA ALA A 62 3.15 7.71 32.10
C ALA A 62 3.27 6.32 31.45
N LEU A 63 4.48 5.92 30.98
CA LEU A 63 4.68 4.62 30.28
C LEU A 63 4.35 3.39 31.14
N HIS A 64 4.23 3.53 32.45
CA HIS A 64 3.78 2.47 33.38
C HIS A 64 2.24 2.27 33.36
N ARG A 65 1.50 3.05 32.57
CA ARG A 65 0.04 2.96 32.41
C ARG A 65 -0.31 2.59 30.96
N TYR A 66 -1.47 1.97 30.79
CA TYR A 66 -2.02 1.73 29.47
C TYR A 66 -2.34 3.06 28.77
N PRO A 67 -2.23 3.10 27.42
CA PRO A 67 -2.60 4.26 26.61
C PRO A 67 -4.11 4.55 26.66
N ASP A 68 -4.53 5.69 26.11
CA ASP A 68 -5.95 5.89 25.74
C ASP A 68 -6.35 4.73 24.80
N ARG A 69 -7.30 3.93 25.28
CA ARG A 69 -7.78 2.73 24.60
C ARG A 69 -8.32 3.01 23.21
N ASP A 70 -8.97 4.14 23.04
CA ASP A 70 -9.67 4.53 21.83
C ASP A 70 -8.95 5.61 21.03
N ALA A 71 -7.73 6.01 21.47
CA ALA A 71 -6.84 7.00 20.81
C ALA A 71 -7.58 8.29 20.38
N HIS A 72 -8.42 8.83 21.25
CA HIS A 72 -9.34 9.94 20.96
C HIS A 72 -8.63 11.18 20.42
N ALA A 73 -7.51 11.60 21.00
CA ALA A 73 -6.75 12.75 20.55
C ALA A 73 -6.24 12.55 19.11
N LEU A 74 -5.63 11.39 18.83
CA LEU A 74 -5.13 11.06 17.51
C LEU A 74 -6.25 10.98 16.46
N ARG A 75 -7.37 10.32 16.80
CA ARG A 75 -8.52 10.21 15.88
C ARG A 75 -9.13 11.57 15.56
N ARG A 76 -9.19 12.49 16.52
CA ARG A 76 -9.63 13.87 16.30
C ARG A 76 -8.67 14.63 15.37
N ASP A 77 -7.36 14.49 15.56
CA ASP A 77 -6.35 15.15 14.72
C ASP A 77 -6.37 14.59 13.30
N LEU A 78 -6.54 13.27 13.13
CA LEU A 78 -6.76 12.62 11.83
C LEU A 78 -8.05 13.13 11.16
N ALA A 79 -9.15 13.21 11.89
CA ALA A 79 -10.44 13.73 11.39
C ALA A 79 -10.30 15.18 10.90
N GLY A 80 -9.60 16.02 11.66
CA GLY A 80 -9.29 17.39 11.27
C GLY A 80 -8.44 17.49 10.01
N TYR A 81 -7.39 16.67 9.90
CA TYR A 81 -6.55 16.56 8.69
C TYR A 81 -7.41 16.15 7.48
N LEU A 82 -8.19 15.09 7.62
CA LEU A 82 -9.03 14.56 6.54
C LEU A 82 -10.08 15.55 6.07
N SER A 83 -10.73 16.27 7.01
CA SER A 83 -11.72 17.29 6.66
C SER A 83 -11.10 18.40 5.82
N ARG A 84 -9.89 18.86 6.14
CA ARG A 84 -9.16 19.85 5.33
C ARG A 84 -8.74 19.30 3.98
N ALA A 85 -8.24 18.06 3.94
CA ALA A 85 -7.71 17.45 2.72
C ALA A 85 -8.80 17.07 1.71
N THR A 86 -10.01 16.70 2.17
CA THR A 86 -11.08 16.21 1.30
C THR A 86 -12.24 17.19 1.08
N GLY A 87 -12.32 18.24 1.90
CA GLY A 87 -13.44 19.19 1.89
C GLY A 87 -14.74 18.62 2.47
N VAL A 88 -14.72 17.40 3.02
CA VAL A 88 -15.88 16.74 3.66
C VAL A 88 -15.69 16.76 5.17
N LEU A 89 -16.75 17.03 5.91
CA LEU A 89 -16.70 16.98 7.37
C LEU A 89 -16.54 15.53 7.83
N VAL A 90 -15.39 15.24 8.44
CA VAL A 90 -15.08 13.94 9.06
C VAL A 90 -15.04 14.15 10.58
N GLY A 91 -15.89 13.42 11.31
CA GLY A 91 -15.90 13.44 12.77
C GLY A 91 -14.94 12.40 13.36
N VAL A 92 -14.65 12.52 14.66
CA VAL A 92 -13.84 11.53 15.38
C VAL A 92 -14.48 10.15 15.37
N GLU A 93 -15.79 10.06 15.33
CA GLU A 93 -16.60 8.86 15.25
C GLU A 93 -16.45 8.14 13.90
N ASN A 94 -15.98 8.83 12.86
CA ASN A 94 -15.75 8.26 11.53
C ASN A 94 -14.36 7.66 11.36
N VAL A 95 -13.43 7.84 12.31
CA VAL A 95 -12.03 7.45 12.16
C VAL A 95 -11.66 6.36 13.17
N TRP A 96 -10.95 5.33 12.72
CA TRP A 96 -10.30 4.36 13.59
C TRP A 96 -8.82 4.25 13.22
N ALA A 97 -7.93 4.09 14.22
CA ALA A 97 -6.49 4.02 14.03
C ALA A 97 -5.91 2.72 14.59
N ALA A 98 -4.89 2.15 13.91
CA ALA A 98 -4.20 0.91 14.30
C ALA A 98 -2.73 0.88 13.85
N ASN A 99 -2.00 -0.22 14.15
CA ASN A 99 -0.56 -0.37 13.85
C ASN A 99 -0.28 -0.60 12.35
N GLY A 100 -0.52 0.42 11.54
CA GLY A 100 -0.45 0.38 10.08
C GLY A 100 -1.74 -0.14 9.44
N SER A 101 -1.89 0.10 8.13
CA SER A 101 -3.08 -0.31 7.38
C SER A 101 -3.30 -1.83 7.39
N ASN A 102 -2.25 -2.64 7.51
CA ASN A 102 -2.40 -4.10 7.57
C ASN A 102 -3.21 -4.55 8.79
N GLU A 103 -3.05 -3.93 9.97
CA GLU A 103 -3.89 -4.23 11.13
C GLU A 103 -5.33 -3.75 10.91
N ILE A 104 -5.53 -2.59 10.27
CA ILE A 104 -6.86 -2.12 9.84
C ILE A 104 -7.55 -3.17 8.96
N LEU A 105 -6.86 -3.63 7.90
CA LEU A 105 -7.41 -4.63 6.98
C LEU A 105 -7.70 -5.96 7.69
N GLN A 106 -6.84 -6.36 8.63
CA GLN A 106 -7.05 -7.56 9.43
C GLN A 106 -8.30 -7.43 10.31
N GLN A 107 -8.46 -6.32 11.02
CA GLN A 107 -9.64 -6.05 11.85
C GLN A 107 -10.91 -6.00 11.01
N LEU A 108 -10.86 -5.42 9.81
CA LEU A 108 -12.00 -5.41 8.88
C LEU A 108 -12.37 -6.83 8.43
N LEU A 109 -11.40 -7.68 8.08
CA LEU A 109 -11.69 -9.07 7.74
C LEU A 109 -12.09 -9.93 8.94
N GLN A 110 -11.70 -9.58 10.15
CA GLN A 110 -12.24 -10.21 11.38
C GLN A 110 -13.71 -9.83 11.62
N ALA A 111 -14.11 -8.60 11.26
CA ALA A 111 -15.47 -8.12 11.45
C ALA A 111 -16.42 -8.55 10.31
N PHE A 112 -15.97 -8.48 9.06
CA PHE A 112 -16.83 -8.67 7.88
C PHE A 112 -16.52 -9.94 7.08
N GLY A 113 -15.35 -10.55 7.26
CA GLY A 113 -14.93 -11.83 6.68
C GLY A 113 -15.10 -13.01 7.63
N GLY A 114 -14.21 -13.99 7.54
CA GLY A 114 -14.19 -15.17 8.39
C GLY A 114 -14.68 -16.44 7.70
N PRO A 115 -14.80 -17.57 8.45
CA PRO A 115 -15.24 -18.84 7.91
C PRO A 115 -16.61 -18.75 7.23
N GLY A 116 -16.73 -19.32 6.04
CA GLY A 116 -17.96 -19.31 5.24
C GLY A 116 -18.21 -18.02 4.45
N ARG A 117 -17.37 -16.97 4.64
CA ARG A 117 -17.42 -15.71 3.90
C ARG A 117 -16.32 -15.61 2.86
N SER A 118 -16.47 -14.66 1.93
CA SER A 118 -15.51 -14.46 0.85
C SER A 118 -15.12 -12.98 0.66
N ALA A 119 -13.89 -12.81 0.23
CA ALA A 119 -13.34 -11.52 -0.21
C ALA A 119 -12.90 -11.60 -1.67
N LEU A 120 -13.30 -10.62 -2.49
CA LEU A 120 -12.92 -10.48 -3.88
C LEU A 120 -11.84 -9.39 -4.02
N GLY A 121 -10.77 -9.67 -4.75
CA GLY A 121 -9.75 -8.68 -5.13
C GLY A 121 -9.44 -8.72 -6.62
N PHE A 122 -8.92 -7.62 -7.15
CA PHE A 122 -8.59 -7.44 -8.58
C PHE A 122 -7.08 -7.50 -8.77
N VAL A 123 -6.57 -8.62 -9.28
CA VAL A 123 -5.13 -8.89 -9.39
C VAL A 123 -4.56 -8.51 -10.77
N PRO A 124 -3.26 -8.06 -10.82
CA PRO A 124 -2.33 -7.90 -9.71
C PRO A 124 -2.71 -6.71 -8.80
N SER A 125 -2.59 -6.93 -7.48
CA SER A 125 -2.82 -5.92 -6.45
C SER A 125 -1.97 -6.20 -5.21
N TYR A 126 -2.25 -5.50 -4.10
CA TYR A 126 -1.47 -5.61 -2.88
C TYR A 126 -1.50 -7.03 -2.29
N SER A 127 -0.34 -7.66 -2.27
CA SER A 127 -0.18 -9.07 -1.90
C SER A 127 -0.58 -9.42 -0.45
N MET A 128 -0.70 -8.43 0.42
CA MET A 128 -1.17 -8.68 1.80
C MET A 128 -2.68 -8.94 1.89
N HIS A 129 -3.49 -8.53 0.91
CA HIS A 129 -4.94 -8.79 0.95
C HIS A 129 -5.25 -10.29 1.01
N PRO A 130 -4.77 -11.15 0.08
CA PRO A 130 -4.98 -12.60 0.18
C PRO A 130 -4.33 -13.22 1.42
N ILE A 131 -3.17 -12.71 1.89
CA ILE A 131 -2.51 -13.23 3.09
C ILE A 131 -3.35 -12.96 4.33
N ILE A 132 -3.93 -11.76 4.46
CA ILE A 132 -4.80 -11.39 5.59
C ILE A 132 -6.12 -12.17 5.49
N ALA A 133 -6.68 -12.34 4.29
CA ALA A 133 -7.89 -13.13 4.07
C ALA A 133 -7.69 -14.58 4.54
N ASP A 134 -6.58 -15.22 4.17
CA ASP A 134 -6.22 -16.55 4.64
C ASP A 134 -6.00 -16.59 6.17
N GLY A 135 -5.32 -15.58 6.71
CA GLY A 135 -5.11 -15.43 8.16
C GLY A 135 -6.40 -15.38 8.96
N THR A 136 -7.45 -14.80 8.40
CA THR A 136 -8.82 -14.71 8.99
C THR A 136 -9.76 -15.81 8.53
N GLN A 137 -9.29 -16.80 7.75
CA GLN A 137 -10.10 -17.87 7.16
C GLN A 137 -11.21 -17.34 6.21
N THR A 138 -11.01 -16.20 5.61
CA THR A 138 -11.91 -15.66 4.59
C THR A 138 -11.50 -16.23 3.24
N ARG A 139 -12.43 -16.79 2.48
CA ARG A 139 -12.14 -17.33 1.15
C ARG A 139 -11.77 -16.20 0.20
N TRP A 140 -10.54 -16.24 -0.33
CA TRP A 140 -10.09 -15.28 -1.32
C TRP A 140 -10.55 -15.65 -2.72
N VAL A 141 -11.10 -14.69 -3.46
CA VAL A 141 -11.53 -14.80 -4.85
C VAL A 141 -10.79 -13.75 -5.67
N GLU A 142 -10.32 -14.13 -6.85
CA GLU A 142 -9.59 -13.24 -7.74
C GLU A 142 -10.38 -12.92 -9.01
N ALA A 143 -10.36 -11.65 -9.40
CA ALA A 143 -10.71 -11.20 -10.73
C ALA A 143 -9.49 -10.51 -11.34
N LEU A 144 -9.32 -10.62 -12.66
CA LEU A 144 -8.16 -10.05 -13.33
C LEU A 144 -8.39 -8.57 -13.67
N ARG A 145 -7.33 -7.79 -13.63
CA ARG A 145 -7.26 -6.48 -14.27
C ARG A 145 -7.09 -6.63 -15.77
N ALA A 146 -7.33 -5.56 -16.52
CA ALA A 146 -7.08 -5.51 -17.96
C ALA A 146 -5.57 -5.69 -18.28
N PRO A 147 -5.19 -6.02 -19.54
CA PRO A 147 -3.80 -6.22 -19.94
C PRO A 147 -2.89 -4.99 -19.76
N ASP A 148 -3.48 -3.79 -19.69
CA ASP A 148 -2.80 -2.53 -19.37
C ASP A 148 -2.76 -2.24 -17.87
N PHE A 149 -3.17 -3.20 -17.04
CA PHE A 149 -3.30 -3.16 -15.60
C PHE A 149 -4.39 -2.24 -15.05
N SER A 150 -5.18 -1.58 -15.89
CA SER A 150 -6.35 -0.82 -15.45
C SER A 150 -7.43 -1.74 -14.84
N LEU A 151 -8.30 -1.20 -14.01
CA LEU A 151 -9.47 -1.92 -13.54
C LEU A 151 -10.54 -1.91 -14.63
N ASP A 152 -10.79 -3.07 -15.23
CA ASP A 152 -11.95 -3.25 -16.10
C ASP A 152 -13.23 -3.25 -15.25
N VAL A 153 -13.92 -2.12 -15.24
CA VAL A 153 -15.07 -1.90 -14.36
C VAL A 153 -16.26 -2.78 -14.78
N ASP A 154 -16.45 -3.03 -16.07
CA ASP A 154 -17.53 -3.89 -16.55
C ASP A 154 -17.30 -5.34 -16.13
N ALA A 155 -16.09 -5.84 -16.31
CA ALA A 155 -15.69 -7.16 -15.83
C ALA A 155 -15.76 -7.28 -14.30
N ALA A 156 -15.35 -6.22 -13.57
CA ALA A 156 -15.44 -6.16 -12.12
C ALA A 156 -16.88 -6.23 -11.61
N VAL A 157 -17.82 -5.49 -12.23
CA VAL A 157 -19.26 -5.55 -11.94
C VAL A 157 -19.82 -6.96 -12.18
N VAL A 158 -19.42 -7.61 -13.27
CA VAL A 158 -19.82 -9.00 -13.55
C VAL A 158 -19.31 -9.96 -12.49
N ALA A 159 -18.03 -9.83 -12.08
CA ALA A 159 -17.43 -10.66 -11.04
C ALA A 159 -18.14 -10.45 -9.68
N ILE A 160 -18.40 -9.22 -9.26
CA ILE A 160 -19.13 -8.90 -8.02
C ILE A 160 -20.52 -9.55 -8.00
N ARG A 161 -21.26 -9.44 -9.11
CA ARG A 161 -22.63 -10.02 -9.22
C ARG A 161 -22.62 -11.54 -9.23
N ARG A 162 -21.63 -12.16 -9.90
CA ARG A 162 -21.47 -13.61 -9.99
C ARG A 162 -21.08 -14.22 -8.65
N ASP A 163 -20.02 -13.67 -8.01
CA ASP A 163 -19.40 -14.27 -6.84
C ASP A 163 -20.04 -13.82 -5.52
N ARG A 164 -20.79 -12.71 -5.55
CA ARG A 164 -21.51 -12.13 -4.39
C ARG A 164 -20.65 -12.11 -3.12
N PRO A 165 -19.47 -11.49 -3.16
CA PRO A 165 -18.53 -11.50 -2.03
C PRO A 165 -19.09 -10.70 -0.85
N ASP A 166 -18.66 -11.09 0.38
CA ASP A 166 -18.94 -10.32 1.59
C ASP A 166 -18.06 -9.09 1.70
N VAL A 167 -16.85 -9.16 1.12
CA VAL A 167 -15.87 -8.07 1.08
C VAL A 167 -15.33 -7.91 -0.33
N VAL A 168 -15.27 -6.68 -0.83
CA VAL A 168 -14.59 -6.33 -2.09
C VAL A 168 -13.40 -5.45 -1.75
N PHE A 169 -12.19 -5.84 -2.19
CA PHE A 169 -11.00 -5.00 -2.09
C PHE A 169 -10.76 -4.26 -3.40
N VAL A 170 -10.62 -2.95 -3.31
CA VAL A 170 -10.10 -2.09 -4.37
C VAL A 170 -8.92 -1.31 -3.82
N THR A 171 -7.83 -1.22 -4.56
CA THR A 171 -6.65 -0.42 -4.20
C THR A 171 -6.53 0.73 -5.18
N SER A 172 -6.48 1.97 -4.69
CA SER A 172 -6.43 3.18 -5.53
C SER A 172 -5.66 4.31 -4.83
N PRO A 173 -4.49 4.69 -5.35
CA PRO A 173 -3.70 4.06 -6.43
C PRO A 173 -3.32 2.61 -6.14
N ASN A 174 -3.35 1.76 -7.17
CA ASN A 174 -3.09 0.33 -7.00
C ASN A 174 -1.60 0.04 -6.81
N ASN A 175 -1.27 -0.86 -5.91
CA ASN A 175 0.07 -1.42 -5.76
C ASN A 175 0.03 -2.88 -6.27
N PRO A 176 0.82 -3.26 -7.31
CA PRO A 176 2.04 -2.58 -7.76
C PRO A 176 1.90 -1.73 -9.04
N THR A 177 0.73 -1.51 -9.60
CA THR A 177 0.59 -0.92 -10.93
C THR A 177 0.57 0.61 -10.95
N GLY A 178 0.27 1.26 -9.83
CA GLY A 178 0.27 2.72 -9.69
C GLY A 178 -1.03 3.43 -10.08
N GLN A 179 -1.95 2.75 -10.76
CA GLN A 179 -3.13 3.38 -11.35
C GLN A 179 -4.24 3.63 -10.33
N SER A 180 -4.89 4.78 -10.44
CA SER A 180 -6.08 5.15 -9.66
C SER A 180 -7.37 4.65 -10.30
N VAL A 181 -8.41 4.51 -9.49
CA VAL A 181 -9.79 4.20 -9.93
C VAL A 181 -10.65 5.44 -9.74
N PRO A 182 -11.28 5.97 -10.80
CA PRO A 182 -12.16 7.14 -10.73
C PRO A 182 -13.37 6.91 -9.79
N LEU A 183 -13.83 7.96 -9.11
CA LEU A 183 -15.00 7.88 -8.21
C LEU A 183 -16.27 7.38 -8.91
N ALA A 184 -16.46 7.71 -10.20
CA ALA A 184 -17.58 7.22 -10.99
C ALA A 184 -17.56 5.69 -11.12
N ASP A 185 -16.38 5.11 -11.28
CA ASP A 185 -16.21 3.66 -11.38
C ASP A 185 -16.40 2.98 -10.02
N LEU A 186 -15.92 3.61 -8.93
CA LEU A 186 -16.19 3.12 -7.57
C LEU A 186 -17.69 3.08 -7.26
N ARG A 187 -18.46 4.10 -7.69
CA ARG A 187 -19.94 4.08 -7.57
C ARG A 187 -20.54 2.89 -8.29
N ARG A 188 -20.11 2.61 -9.52
CA ARG A 188 -20.59 1.44 -10.30
C ARG A 188 -20.32 0.12 -9.57
N LEU A 189 -19.15 -0.02 -8.92
CA LEU A 189 -18.84 -1.21 -8.12
C LEU A 189 -19.75 -1.31 -6.89
N LEU A 190 -19.92 -0.22 -6.15
CA LEU A 190 -20.76 -0.16 -4.95
C LEU A 190 -22.24 -0.45 -5.29
N ASP A 191 -22.76 0.08 -6.40
CA ASP A 191 -24.12 -0.17 -6.89
C ASP A 191 -24.32 -1.62 -7.36
N ALA A 192 -23.24 -2.26 -7.81
CA ALA A 192 -23.30 -3.66 -8.25
C ALA A 192 -23.32 -4.65 -7.08
N MET A 193 -22.96 -4.23 -5.87
CA MET A 193 -22.89 -5.08 -4.68
C MET A 193 -24.30 -5.33 -4.12
N PRO A 194 -24.78 -6.58 -4.05
CA PRO A 194 -26.08 -6.89 -3.45
C PRO A 194 -26.04 -6.82 -1.93
N HIS A 195 -24.87 -7.03 -1.33
CA HIS A 195 -24.58 -6.98 0.11
C HIS A 195 -23.06 -6.78 0.31
N GLY A 196 -22.61 -6.80 1.55
CA GLY A 196 -21.19 -6.74 1.92
C GLY A 196 -20.63 -5.30 1.92
N VAL A 197 -19.32 -5.21 2.09
CA VAL A 197 -18.58 -3.97 2.18
C VAL A 197 -17.49 -3.89 1.10
N LEU A 198 -17.25 -2.68 0.59
CA LEU A 198 -16.09 -2.36 -0.25
C LEU A 198 -15.04 -1.68 0.61
N ILE A 199 -13.86 -2.28 0.71
CA ILE A 199 -12.68 -1.71 1.34
C ILE A 199 -11.82 -1.09 0.25
N LEU A 200 -11.75 0.24 0.23
CA LEU A 200 -10.85 0.95 -0.65
C LEU A 200 -9.54 1.23 0.09
N ASP A 201 -8.45 0.64 -0.41
CA ASP A 201 -7.11 0.89 0.11
C ASP A 201 -6.50 2.10 -0.60
N GLU A 202 -6.51 3.25 0.07
CA GLU A 202 -5.98 4.53 -0.37
C GLU A 202 -4.58 4.81 0.23
N ALA A 203 -3.72 3.80 0.35
CA ALA A 203 -2.39 3.96 0.95
C ALA A 203 -1.49 4.99 0.24
N TYR A 204 -1.82 5.38 -1.00
CA TYR A 204 -1.04 6.31 -1.84
C TYR A 204 -1.86 7.54 -2.28
N ALA A 205 -2.98 7.81 -1.63
CA ALA A 205 -3.92 8.85 -2.06
C ALA A 205 -3.31 10.27 -2.13
N GLU A 206 -2.34 10.57 -1.26
CA GLU A 206 -1.68 11.88 -1.21
C GLU A 206 -0.79 12.15 -2.43
N PHE A 207 -0.41 11.12 -3.20
CA PHE A 207 0.38 11.24 -4.45
C PHE A 207 -0.49 11.38 -5.70
N SER A 208 -1.81 11.16 -5.58
CA SER A 208 -2.77 11.19 -6.67
C SER A 208 -3.48 12.55 -6.76
N ALA A 209 -3.73 12.99 -7.99
CA ALA A 209 -4.60 14.13 -8.25
C ALA A 209 -6.10 13.77 -8.18
N GLN A 210 -6.44 12.47 -8.09
CA GLN A 210 -7.83 12.03 -7.98
C GLN A 210 -8.41 12.36 -6.59
N PRO A 211 -9.67 12.77 -6.51
CA PRO A 211 -10.32 13.00 -5.22
C PRO A 211 -10.47 11.69 -4.44
N SER A 212 -10.33 11.78 -3.12
CA SER A 212 -10.52 10.62 -2.23
C SER A 212 -11.97 10.13 -2.22
N ALA A 213 -12.14 8.81 -2.13
CA ALA A 213 -13.45 8.20 -1.95
C ALA A 213 -14.08 8.44 -0.57
N ILE A 214 -13.39 9.09 0.37
CA ILE A 214 -13.99 9.60 1.61
C ILE A 214 -15.23 10.47 1.29
N THR A 215 -15.19 11.18 0.15
CA THR A 215 -16.34 11.99 -0.34
C THR A 215 -17.59 11.16 -0.67
N LEU A 216 -17.48 9.84 -0.82
CA LEU A 216 -18.59 8.93 -1.11
C LEU A 216 -19.15 8.23 0.14
N ILE A 217 -18.54 8.38 1.31
CA ILE A 217 -18.97 7.63 2.52
C ILE A 217 -20.42 8.00 2.91
N GLU A 218 -20.82 9.24 2.74
CA GLU A 218 -22.19 9.67 3.04
C GLU A 218 -23.21 9.05 2.07
N GLU A 219 -22.82 8.81 0.81
CA GLU A 219 -23.64 8.15 -0.21
C GLU A 219 -23.76 6.64 0.05
N TYR A 220 -22.68 6.00 0.58
CA TYR A 220 -22.60 4.55 0.83
C TYR A 220 -22.23 4.21 2.29
N PRO A 221 -22.94 4.72 3.32
CA PRO A 221 -22.48 4.66 4.70
C PRO A 221 -22.38 3.22 5.25
N ALA A 222 -23.19 2.28 4.75
CA ALA A 222 -23.17 0.90 5.21
C ALA A 222 -22.19 0.00 4.42
N ARG A 223 -21.52 0.54 3.40
CA ARG A 223 -20.77 -0.28 2.43
C ARG A 223 -19.37 0.18 2.14
N LEU A 224 -19.07 1.48 2.17
CA LEU A 224 -17.75 2.01 1.83
C LEU A 224 -16.91 2.22 3.08
N ILE A 225 -15.70 1.64 3.05
CA ILE A 225 -14.67 1.81 4.06
C ILE A 225 -13.39 2.23 3.34
N VAL A 226 -12.80 3.35 3.74
CA VAL A 226 -11.54 3.83 3.15
C VAL A 226 -10.41 3.59 4.14
N SER A 227 -9.42 2.79 3.74
CA SER A 227 -8.19 2.52 4.51
C SER A 227 -7.07 3.43 4.06
N ARG A 228 -6.32 4.00 5.01
CA ARG A 228 -5.17 4.87 4.77
C ARG A 228 -3.98 4.54 5.67
N THR A 229 -2.82 5.12 5.37
CA THR A 229 -1.60 4.92 6.17
C THR A 229 -0.75 6.18 6.20
N MET A 230 -0.06 6.41 7.32
CA MET A 230 0.98 7.44 7.41
C MET A 230 2.37 6.92 6.95
N SER A 231 2.47 5.63 6.56
CA SER A 231 3.77 5.02 6.19
C SER A 231 4.37 5.55 4.89
N LYS A 232 3.57 6.23 4.03
CA LYS A 232 3.98 6.65 2.69
C LYS A 232 4.18 8.17 2.63
N ALA A 233 3.16 8.95 2.38
CA ALA A 233 3.25 10.40 2.25
C ALA A 233 3.82 11.10 3.49
N PHE A 234 3.46 10.63 4.68
CA PHE A 234 3.89 11.23 5.96
C PHE A 234 5.30 10.82 6.43
N ALA A 235 6.07 10.06 5.62
CA ALA A 235 7.39 9.56 6.04
C ALA A 235 7.38 8.86 7.41
N PHE A 236 6.28 8.22 7.79
CA PHE A 236 6.04 7.65 9.11
C PHE A 236 6.02 6.10 9.10
N ALA A 237 6.79 5.50 8.19
CA ALA A 237 6.83 4.04 8.05
C ALA A 237 7.29 3.33 9.33
N GLY A 238 8.30 3.87 10.01
CA GLY A 238 8.81 3.39 11.30
C GLY A 238 7.85 3.59 12.47
N GLY A 239 6.95 4.58 12.40
CA GLY A 239 5.98 4.89 13.45
C GLY A 239 4.74 3.99 13.44
N ARG A 240 4.53 3.19 12.37
CA ARG A 240 3.50 2.16 12.26
C ARG A 240 2.08 2.67 12.52
N LEU A 241 1.63 3.68 11.79
CA LEU A 241 0.25 4.15 11.87
C LEU A 241 -0.51 3.95 10.56
N GLY A 242 -1.66 3.27 10.64
CA GLY A 242 -2.72 3.22 9.65
C GLY A 242 -4.05 3.61 10.27
N TYR A 243 -5.00 3.97 9.44
CA TYR A 243 -6.34 4.34 9.89
C TYR A 243 -7.37 4.02 8.82
N LEU A 244 -8.63 3.94 9.23
CA LEU A 244 -9.77 3.86 8.33
C LEU A 244 -10.71 5.02 8.56
N VAL A 245 -11.49 5.32 7.53
CA VAL A 245 -12.60 6.27 7.56
C VAL A 245 -13.87 5.57 7.06
N ALA A 246 -14.93 5.64 7.85
CA ALA A 246 -16.21 5.00 7.52
C ALA A 246 -17.35 5.60 8.34
N ALA A 247 -18.57 5.14 8.12
CA ALA A 247 -19.70 5.47 9.01
C ALA A 247 -19.46 4.95 10.44
N PRO A 248 -19.99 5.61 11.48
CA PRO A 248 -19.76 5.22 12.88
C PRO A 248 -20.08 3.77 13.20
N ALA A 249 -21.13 3.19 12.61
CA ALA A 249 -21.49 1.79 12.80
C ALA A 249 -20.39 0.80 12.35
N VAL A 250 -19.59 1.17 11.35
CA VAL A 250 -18.42 0.37 10.92
C VAL A 250 -17.33 0.43 11.98
N ILE A 251 -17.10 1.61 12.57
CA ILE A 251 -16.15 1.76 13.69
C ILE A 251 -16.60 0.89 14.87
N GLU A 252 -17.89 0.91 15.22
CA GLU A 252 -18.43 0.04 16.26
C GLU A 252 -18.19 -1.45 15.97
N ALA A 253 -18.37 -1.89 14.71
CA ALA A 253 -18.08 -3.26 14.30
C ALA A 253 -16.59 -3.63 14.49
N VAL A 254 -15.67 -2.72 14.15
CA VAL A 254 -14.23 -2.92 14.38
C VAL A 254 -13.91 -3.00 15.88
N LEU A 255 -14.58 -2.23 16.72
CA LEU A 255 -14.40 -2.29 18.19
C LEU A 255 -14.76 -3.67 18.79
N LEU A 256 -15.59 -4.47 18.12
CA LEU A 256 -15.93 -5.83 18.59
C LEU A 256 -14.77 -6.82 18.45
N VAL A 257 -13.86 -6.59 17.51
CA VAL A 257 -12.79 -7.54 17.15
C VAL A 257 -11.39 -7.04 17.51
N ARG A 258 -11.20 -5.74 17.68
CA ARG A 258 -9.89 -5.17 17.98
C ARG A 258 -9.41 -5.60 19.37
N LEU A 259 -8.11 -5.76 19.54
CA LEU A 259 -7.52 -5.94 20.86
C LEU A 259 -7.51 -4.59 21.62
N PRO A 260 -7.84 -4.58 22.93
CA PRO A 260 -7.79 -3.34 23.69
C PRO A 260 -6.34 -2.85 23.82
N TYR A 261 -6.15 -1.52 23.88
CA TYR A 261 -4.82 -0.89 24.05
C TYR A 261 -3.79 -1.25 22.98
N HIS A 262 -4.23 -1.62 21.78
CA HIS A 262 -3.38 -2.12 20.69
C HIS A 262 -2.38 -1.08 20.16
N LEU A 263 -2.72 0.23 20.21
CA LEU A 263 -1.89 1.31 19.69
C LEU A 263 -1.12 1.97 20.83
N SER A 264 0.23 1.92 20.78
CA SER A 264 1.08 2.45 21.84
C SER A 264 0.91 3.96 22.02
N VAL A 265 1.11 4.44 23.26
CA VAL A 265 1.09 5.88 23.55
C VAL A 265 2.20 6.62 22.79
N LEU A 266 3.35 5.97 22.53
CA LEU A 266 4.47 6.54 21.77
C LEU A 266 4.06 6.81 20.32
N THR A 267 3.43 5.83 19.68
CA THR A 267 2.91 5.98 18.31
C THR A 267 1.84 7.07 18.25
N GLN A 268 0.91 7.09 19.22
CA GLN A 268 -0.14 8.13 19.26
C GLN A 268 0.46 9.53 19.36
N ALA A 269 1.43 9.75 20.26
CA ALA A 269 2.05 11.06 20.46
C ALA A 269 2.87 11.52 19.24
N ALA A 270 3.70 10.63 18.68
CA ALA A 270 4.51 10.94 17.50
C ALA A 270 3.62 11.21 16.26
N ALA A 271 2.52 10.46 16.08
CA ALA A 271 1.59 10.68 14.99
C ALA A 271 0.83 12.01 15.11
N CYS A 272 0.40 12.39 16.31
CA CYS A 272 -0.18 13.73 16.54
C CYS A 272 0.83 14.84 16.21
N ALA A 273 2.12 14.68 16.54
CA ALA A 273 3.16 15.60 16.11
C ALA A 273 3.28 15.65 14.58
N ALA A 274 3.35 14.50 13.90
CA ALA A 274 3.40 14.45 12.44
C ALA A 274 2.20 15.13 11.77
N LEU A 275 0.99 15.01 12.34
CA LEU A 275 -0.21 15.67 11.81
C LEU A 275 -0.19 17.19 11.99
N ARG A 276 0.47 17.73 13.02
CA ARG A 276 0.68 19.18 13.17
C ARG A 276 1.60 19.76 12.09
N HIS A 277 2.51 18.96 11.57
CA HIS A 277 3.45 19.29 10.50
C HIS A 277 3.01 18.74 9.12
N ALA A 278 1.73 18.39 8.95
CA ALA A 278 1.23 17.75 7.74
C ALA A 278 1.53 18.56 6.47
N ASP A 279 1.31 19.87 6.49
CA ASP A 279 1.49 20.74 5.32
C ASP A 279 2.96 20.74 4.86
N GLU A 280 3.90 20.79 5.79
CA GLU A 280 5.34 20.72 5.51
C GLU A 280 5.72 19.34 4.91
N THR A 281 5.26 18.27 5.55
CA THR A 281 5.53 16.91 5.09
C THR A 281 4.94 16.65 3.71
N LEU A 282 3.72 17.12 3.46
CA LEU A 282 3.05 16.96 2.17
C LEU A 282 3.65 17.83 1.05
N ALA A 283 4.40 18.88 1.39
CA ALA A 283 5.18 19.61 0.40
C ALA A 283 6.23 18.71 -0.30
N SER A 284 6.81 17.72 0.40
CA SER A 284 7.72 16.74 -0.20
C SER A 284 7.02 15.80 -1.21
N VAL A 285 5.72 15.58 -1.06
CA VAL A 285 4.93 14.76 -1.99
C VAL A 285 4.91 15.37 -3.39
N ALA A 286 4.78 16.69 -3.51
CA ALA A 286 4.82 17.37 -4.81
C ALA A 286 6.18 17.17 -5.52
N ALA A 287 7.29 17.20 -4.76
CA ALA A 287 8.61 16.93 -5.31
C ALA A 287 8.73 15.47 -5.81
N LEU A 288 8.22 14.50 -5.04
CA LEU A 288 8.20 13.09 -5.45
C LEU A 288 7.31 12.85 -6.68
N VAL A 289 6.19 13.56 -6.80
CA VAL A 289 5.35 13.50 -8.01
C VAL A 289 6.10 14.04 -9.22
N ALA A 290 6.80 15.17 -9.11
CA ALA A 290 7.62 15.71 -10.18
C ALA A 290 8.77 14.76 -10.59
N GLU A 291 9.44 14.15 -9.62
CA GLU A 291 10.47 13.14 -9.87
C GLU A 291 9.89 11.87 -10.52
N ARG A 292 8.70 11.44 -10.12
CA ARG A 292 8.00 10.33 -10.79
C ARG A 292 7.80 10.61 -12.27
N GLU A 293 7.30 11.80 -12.63
CA GLU A 293 7.09 12.17 -14.02
C GLU A 293 8.42 12.19 -14.81
N ARG A 294 9.49 12.70 -14.19
CA ARG A 294 10.83 12.67 -14.79
C ARG A 294 11.31 11.24 -15.04
N VAL A 295 11.23 10.38 -14.04
CA VAL A 295 11.63 8.96 -14.13
C VAL A 295 10.82 8.23 -15.20
N CYS A 296 9.49 8.44 -15.24
CA CYS A 296 8.62 7.85 -16.26
C CYS A 296 9.02 8.27 -17.68
N ALA A 297 9.30 9.57 -17.90
CA ALA A 297 9.70 10.07 -19.20
C ALA A 297 11.02 9.45 -19.66
N VAL A 298 12.05 9.45 -18.81
CA VAL A 298 13.37 8.89 -19.13
C VAL A 298 13.31 7.39 -19.40
N LEU A 299 12.57 6.61 -18.60
CA LEU A 299 12.37 5.17 -18.87
C LEU A 299 11.65 4.94 -20.21
N GLY A 300 10.65 5.78 -20.55
CA GLY A 300 9.96 5.73 -21.83
C GLY A 300 10.92 6.01 -23.01
N ASP A 301 11.76 7.03 -22.88
CA ASP A 301 12.78 7.38 -23.90
C ASP A 301 13.83 6.26 -24.09
N MET A 302 14.12 5.49 -23.03
CA MET A 302 14.96 4.28 -23.09
C MET A 302 14.25 3.08 -23.74
N GLY A 303 12.95 3.19 -24.07
CA GLY A 303 12.16 2.14 -24.72
C GLY A 303 11.55 1.10 -23.77
N PHE A 304 11.52 1.35 -22.47
CA PHE A 304 10.76 0.52 -21.52
C PHE A 304 9.27 0.86 -21.60
N ARG A 305 8.43 -0.16 -21.43
CA ARG A 305 7.01 0.06 -21.16
C ARG A 305 6.85 0.58 -19.73
N VAL A 306 6.31 1.78 -19.59
CA VAL A 306 6.03 2.41 -18.31
C VAL A 306 4.52 2.41 -18.08
N VAL A 307 4.08 1.88 -16.96
CA VAL A 307 2.65 1.90 -16.58
C VAL A 307 2.36 3.25 -15.91
N PRO A 308 1.33 4.00 -16.34
CA PRO A 308 0.95 5.27 -15.70
C PRO A 308 0.74 5.09 -14.19
N SER A 309 1.29 6.01 -13.39
CA SER A 309 1.25 5.90 -11.93
C SER A 309 0.79 7.19 -11.26
N ASP A 310 -0.11 7.05 -10.29
CA ASP A 310 -0.54 8.07 -9.34
C ASP A 310 0.04 7.83 -7.93
N ALA A 311 1.02 6.91 -7.79
CA ALA A 311 1.66 6.55 -6.53
C ALA A 311 3.09 7.09 -6.42
N ASN A 312 3.82 6.75 -5.35
CA ASN A 312 5.24 7.07 -5.20
C ASN A 312 6.16 5.98 -5.76
N PHE A 313 5.72 5.25 -6.77
CA PHE A 313 6.49 4.20 -7.45
C PHE A 313 6.00 4.05 -8.90
N VAL A 314 6.79 3.36 -9.71
CA VAL A 314 6.49 3.09 -11.11
C VAL A 314 6.63 1.59 -11.37
N LEU A 315 5.65 0.99 -12.05
CA LEU A 315 5.75 -0.33 -12.65
C LEU A 315 6.24 -0.15 -14.09
N PHE A 316 7.34 -0.82 -14.44
CA PHE A 316 7.93 -0.70 -15.76
C PHE A 316 8.50 -2.05 -16.22
N GLY A 317 8.71 -2.22 -17.52
CA GLY A 317 9.26 -3.47 -17.98
C GLY A 317 9.08 -3.78 -19.46
N GLU A 318 8.53 -4.96 -19.71
CA GLU A 318 8.61 -5.84 -20.87
C GLU A 318 10.02 -6.44 -20.99
N PHE A 319 10.62 -6.79 -19.82
CA PHE A 319 11.87 -7.53 -19.77
C PHE A 319 11.68 -8.96 -20.27
N ALA A 320 12.65 -9.46 -21.03
CA ALA A 320 12.69 -10.87 -21.43
C ALA A 320 12.87 -11.81 -20.21
N ASP A 321 13.65 -11.37 -19.21
CA ASP A 321 13.89 -12.05 -17.94
C ASP A 321 13.90 -11.01 -16.81
N ALA A 322 12.76 -10.78 -16.18
CA ALA A 322 12.62 -9.81 -15.08
C ALA A 322 13.48 -10.17 -13.85
N PRO A 323 13.63 -11.44 -13.43
CA PRO A 323 14.60 -11.84 -12.41
C PRO A 323 16.04 -11.51 -12.76
N ALA A 324 16.48 -11.67 -14.03
CA ALA A 324 17.81 -11.27 -14.46
C ALA A 324 17.98 -9.75 -14.45
N ALA A 325 16.96 -9.00 -14.93
CA ALA A 325 16.95 -7.56 -14.86
C ALA A 325 17.02 -7.06 -13.41
N TRP A 326 16.28 -7.67 -12.48
CA TRP A 326 16.36 -7.35 -11.06
C TRP A 326 17.76 -7.55 -10.48
N ARG A 327 18.45 -8.66 -10.84
CA ARG A 327 19.84 -8.90 -10.41
C ARG A 327 20.80 -7.85 -10.96
N HIS A 328 20.62 -7.41 -12.22
CA HIS A 328 21.41 -6.32 -12.81
C HIS A 328 21.34 -5.05 -11.96
N TYR A 329 20.14 -4.60 -11.56
CA TYR A 329 19.99 -3.45 -10.68
C TYR A 329 20.68 -3.67 -9.33
N LEU A 330 20.54 -4.84 -8.75
CA LEU A 330 21.18 -5.17 -7.47
C LEU A 330 22.72 -5.14 -7.58
N ASP A 331 23.29 -5.66 -8.66
CA ASP A 331 24.74 -5.67 -8.91
C ASP A 331 25.29 -4.24 -9.11
N ASP A 332 24.48 -3.34 -9.64
CA ASP A 332 24.76 -1.89 -9.72
C ASP A 332 24.49 -1.14 -8.39
N GLY A 333 24.15 -1.85 -7.31
CA GLY A 333 23.93 -1.28 -5.98
C GLY A 333 22.56 -0.63 -5.79
N VAL A 334 21.59 -0.91 -6.67
CA VAL A 334 20.22 -0.38 -6.63
C VAL A 334 19.23 -1.49 -6.34
N LEU A 335 18.59 -1.45 -5.19
CA LEU A 335 17.56 -2.43 -4.79
C LEU A 335 16.17 -1.93 -5.20
N ILE A 336 15.60 -2.53 -6.23
CA ILE A 336 14.21 -2.36 -6.66
C ILE A 336 13.39 -3.60 -6.34
N ARG A 337 12.13 -3.65 -6.71
CA ARG A 337 11.21 -4.72 -6.34
C ARG A 337 10.82 -5.59 -7.55
N ASP A 338 11.11 -6.88 -7.47
CA ASP A 338 10.38 -7.88 -8.23
C ASP A 338 9.03 -8.12 -7.54
N VAL A 339 7.96 -7.85 -8.25
CA VAL A 339 6.58 -7.96 -7.76
C VAL A 339 5.86 -9.21 -8.27
N GLY A 340 6.57 -10.10 -8.95
CA GLY A 340 6.05 -11.36 -9.49
C GLY A 340 5.12 -11.18 -10.70
N ILE A 341 5.14 -10.03 -11.35
CA ILE A 341 4.45 -9.83 -12.64
C ILE A 341 5.43 -10.16 -13.77
N PRO A 342 5.13 -11.15 -14.62
CA PRO A 342 6.02 -11.53 -15.69
C PRO A 342 6.45 -10.34 -16.56
N GLY A 343 7.75 -10.15 -16.73
CA GLY A 343 8.34 -9.09 -17.53
C GLY A 343 8.32 -7.69 -16.88
N PHE A 344 7.88 -7.53 -15.61
CA PHE A 344 7.80 -6.22 -14.97
C PHE A 344 8.50 -6.16 -13.62
N LEU A 345 9.06 -5.00 -13.31
CA LEU A 345 9.65 -4.63 -12.03
C LEU A 345 9.02 -3.33 -11.53
N ARG A 346 9.08 -3.09 -10.22
CA ARG A 346 8.59 -1.87 -9.61
C ARG A 346 9.73 -1.11 -8.93
N VAL A 347 9.86 0.17 -9.24
CA VAL A 347 10.81 1.08 -8.59
C VAL A 347 10.05 2.11 -7.75
N THR A 348 10.48 2.32 -6.52
CA THR A 348 10.05 3.44 -5.67
C THR A 348 10.73 4.72 -6.14
N ILE A 349 10.04 5.86 -6.09
CA ILE A 349 10.64 7.16 -6.36
C ILE A 349 11.41 7.61 -5.12
N GLY A 350 12.73 7.77 -5.30
CA GLY A 350 13.69 8.21 -4.29
C GLY A 350 14.01 9.69 -4.37
N LEU A 351 15.10 10.08 -3.72
CA LEU A 351 15.72 11.38 -3.92
C LEU A 351 16.28 11.51 -5.36
N PRO A 352 16.49 12.72 -5.89
CA PRO A 352 17.01 12.90 -7.25
C PRO A 352 18.27 12.07 -7.54
N GLU A 353 19.24 12.04 -6.62
CA GLU A 353 20.48 11.27 -6.75
C GLU A 353 20.25 9.75 -6.72
N GLU A 354 19.25 9.26 -5.97
CA GLU A 354 18.87 7.84 -5.96
C GLU A 354 18.18 7.45 -7.27
N ASN A 355 17.32 8.32 -7.79
CA ASN A 355 16.67 8.15 -9.08
C ASN A 355 17.69 8.22 -10.23
N ASP A 356 18.69 9.09 -10.18
CA ASP A 356 19.76 9.17 -11.17
C ASP A 356 20.60 7.88 -11.20
N ALA A 357 20.93 7.31 -10.04
CA ALA A 357 21.62 6.03 -9.96
C ALA A 357 20.78 4.89 -10.56
N PHE A 358 19.47 4.86 -10.29
CA PHE A 358 18.53 3.92 -10.89
C PHE A 358 18.46 4.09 -12.42
N LEU A 359 18.36 5.31 -12.92
CA LEU A 359 18.28 5.59 -14.36
C LEU A 359 19.59 5.23 -15.07
N ALA A 360 20.75 5.47 -14.45
CA ALA A 360 22.04 5.06 -14.99
C ALA A 360 22.17 3.52 -15.12
N ALA A 361 21.67 2.77 -14.14
CA ALA A 361 21.59 1.31 -14.23
C ALA A 361 20.59 0.86 -15.31
N SER A 362 19.46 1.58 -15.46
CA SER A 362 18.47 1.32 -16.51
C SER A 362 19.01 1.53 -17.91
N GLU A 363 19.84 2.57 -18.14
CA GLU A 363 20.47 2.83 -19.42
C GLU A 363 21.37 1.68 -19.87
N LYS A 364 22.20 1.12 -18.97
CA LYS A 364 23.04 -0.03 -19.25
C LYS A 364 22.21 -1.25 -19.64
N LEU A 365 21.09 -1.48 -18.93
CA LEU A 365 20.21 -2.61 -19.20
C LEU A 365 19.43 -2.43 -20.50
N ALA A 366 18.98 -1.22 -20.84
CA ALA A 366 18.24 -0.92 -22.07
C ALA A 366 19.01 -1.34 -23.34
N VAL A 367 20.32 -1.12 -23.38
CA VAL A 367 21.17 -1.53 -24.50
C VAL A 367 21.11 -3.06 -24.70
N THR A 368 21.14 -3.83 -23.62
CA THR A 368 21.07 -5.30 -23.64
C THR A 368 19.68 -5.78 -24.05
N GLU A 369 18.63 -5.23 -23.47
CA GLU A 369 17.24 -5.59 -23.77
C GLU A 369 16.83 -5.25 -25.21
N LEU A 370 17.26 -4.13 -25.75
CA LEU A 370 17.02 -3.75 -27.14
C LEU A 370 17.72 -4.73 -28.10
N ALA A 371 18.95 -5.18 -27.78
CA ALA A 371 19.66 -6.18 -28.57
C ALA A 371 18.94 -7.54 -28.56
N LEU A 372 18.40 -7.95 -27.41
CA LEU A 372 17.61 -9.18 -27.28
C LEU A 372 16.30 -9.13 -28.08
N ARG A 373 15.64 -7.97 -28.12
CA ARG A 373 14.39 -7.76 -28.89
C ARG A 373 14.62 -7.71 -30.40
N ALA A 374 15.77 -7.22 -30.84
CA ALA A 374 16.14 -7.14 -32.27
C ALA A 374 16.38 -8.52 -32.92
N GLY A 375 16.60 -9.57 -32.13
CA GLY A 375 16.94 -10.89 -32.63
C GLY A 375 18.34 -10.93 -33.29
N PRO A 376 18.89 -12.14 -33.62
CA PRO A 376 20.11 -12.21 -34.39
C PRO A 376 19.86 -11.64 -35.80
N GLU A 377 20.72 -10.72 -36.25
CA GLU A 377 20.71 -10.27 -37.64
C GLU A 377 20.66 -11.51 -38.56
N PRO A 378 19.80 -11.53 -39.61
CA PRO A 378 19.80 -12.61 -40.55
C PRO A 378 21.20 -12.66 -41.15
N GLN A 379 21.97 -13.71 -40.80
CA GLN A 379 23.26 -13.96 -41.44
C GLN A 379 22.99 -14.03 -42.94
N GLY A 380 23.51 -13.04 -43.68
CA GLY A 380 23.38 -12.99 -45.12
C GLY A 380 23.77 -14.34 -45.73
N ALA A 381 22.83 -14.91 -46.45
CA ALA A 381 23.15 -16.06 -47.31
C ALA A 381 24.17 -15.64 -48.35
N PRO A 382 25.18 -16.49 -48.66
CA PRO A 382 26.20 -16.20 -49.65
C PRO A 382 25.64 -16.10 -51.08
#